data_f297d02704e88446db9aff8bf1ed2f63
#
_entry.id   f297d02704e88446db9aff8bf1ed2f63
#
_cell.length_a   1.000
_cell.length_b   1.000
_cell.length_c   1.000
_cell.angle_alpha   90.00
_cell.angle_beta   90.00
_cell.angle_gamma   90.00
#
_symmetry.space_group_name_H-M   'P 1'
#
loop_
_entity.id
_entity.type
_entity.pdbx_description
1 polymer ?
#
loop_
_entity_poly.entity_id
_entity_poly.type
_entity_poly.pdbx_seq_one_letter_code
_entity_poly.pdbx_strand_id
1 'polypeptide(L)'
;MGNSKKSEQAAVKALFEYFIDSKRVDCNIPTNDKGLLWDDSLHFHSAEPFSAENLIARIPVQVKGRSLRWKKSINEYSIKRAALENYAKEGGIAYFVVDTANRKTPVIYYNLLTLVDIRHLFMRQDGERELRVMFERLDLPLEEFESRLLEFIGDKEKQSSFAHQPMATRELLLSQEAPTLEFSIPISKGMNPMHALALGGYHHIYMKTKEGISLPIQDGPFQLQMGTTVYQPVKVGDTIYYSNYYSTIGKGETEIIIGNCLFLSGFVTKDTIGFRSSRYTMHNGTLSEKITELSFIKDLIEKKDLVVGEHHWRSVQFDKEGEILDMIKASLPFWKRIKQTLDGLGVKKELSIIDMTDDDFEWLRWLDNLFNKNHVVLSKKEQKLFQRTKIANLELLFSFEKVRDGEYRVGNAFEDKDEFRLPLVANSSVTMPIYSCLPVEAFVSLDNIPYEDMVKSYERIQKPLPDALTAANFDVLHMLEAYDKTNSTRLFSAIKEIADWLYSHESFPSEIAYLNRMQIVKRERVLTDSEIDELLDFADEMTDKQMKLGTLILADEHKQAKRIFNRLNANEQKYFMSYPIAKFFHTS
;
A
#
# COMPACT_ATOMS: atom_id res chain seq x y z
N MET A 1 -58.68 23.32 -3.14
CA MET A 1 -58.73 21.85 -3.27
C MET A 1 -58.75 21.32 -4.71
N GLY A 2 -59.33 22.03 -5.72
CA GLY A 2 -59.43 21.54 -7.11
C GLY A 2 -58.10 21.41 -7.89
N ASN A 3 -57.03 22.11 -7.52
CA ASN A 3 -55.77 22.08 -8.26
C ASN A 3 -54.86 20.89 -7.88
N SER A 4 -54.94 20.41 -6.64
CA SER A 4 -54.13 19.27 -6.14
C SER A 4 -54.53 17.95 -6.84
N LYS A 5 -55.83 17.68 -6.95
CA LYS A 5 -56.35 16.45 -7.60
C LYS A 5 -55.97 16.36 -9.07
N LYS A 6 -56.02 17.51 -9.79
CA LYS A 6 -55.63 17.58 -11.22
C LYS A 6 -54.12 17.42 -11.43
N SER A 7 -53.28 17.90 -10.51
CA SER A 7 -51.83 17.70 -10.58
C SER A 7 -51.42 16.26 -10.31
N GLU A 8 -52.13 15.59 -9.40
CA GLU A 8 -51.90 14.17 -9.10
C GLU A 8 -52.30 13.28 -10.28
N GLN A 9 -53.46 13.50 -10.88
CA GLN A 9 -53.87 12.78 -12.08
C GLN A 9 -52.89 12.96 -13.24
N ALA A 10 -52.37 14.19 -13.42
CA ALA A 10 -51.38 14.45 -14.45
C ALA A 10 -50.05 13.75 -14.16
N ALA A 11 -49.66 13.61 -12.87
CA ALA A 11 -48.46 12.91 -12.46
C ALA A 11 -48.54 11.40 -12.72
N VAL A 12 -49.64 10.75 -12.32
CA VAL A 12 -49.90 9.34 -12.58
C VAL A 12 -49.93 9.05 -14.08
N LYS A 13 -50.60 9.92 -14.86
CA LYS A 13 -50.61 9.81 -16.32
C LYS A 13 -49.22 9.88 -16.92
N ALA A 14 -48.35 10.78 -16.44
CA ALA A 14 -46.97 10.90 -16.92
C ALA A 14 -46.15 9.65 -16.68
N LEU A 15 -46.30 9.01 -15.52
CA LEU A 15 -45.67 7.73 -15.23
C LEU A 15 -46.20 6.60 -16.12
N PHE A 16 -47.50 6.52 -16.30
CA PHE A 16 -48.11 5.55 -17.21
C PHE A 16 -47.57 5.72 -18.65
N GLU A 17 -47.49 6.95 -19.15
CA GLU A 17 -46.94 7.24 -20.48
C GLU A 17 -45.44 6.88 -20.58
N TYR A 18 -44.66 7.03 -19.51
CA TYR A 18 -43.26 6.62 -19.49
C TYR A 18 -43.09 5.09 -19.57
N PHE A 19 -43.94 4.30 -18.90
CA PHE A 19 -43.87 2.85 -18.89
C PHE A 19 -44.71 2.16 -19.96
N ILE A 20 -45.42 2.89 -20.81
CA ILE A 20 -46.43 2.33 -21.75
C ILE A 20 -45.82 1.30 -22.71
N ASP A 21 -44.58 1.50 -23.13
CA ASP A 21 -43.86 0.60 -24.02
C ASP A 21 -42.98 -0.43 -23.27
N SER A 22 -43.08 -0.49 -21.93
CA SER A 22 -42.33 -1.45 -21.14
C SER A 22 -42.83 -2.87 -21.35
N LYS A 23 -41.92 -3.79 -21.56
CA LYS A 23 -42.19 -5.24 -21.61
C LYS A 23 -42.00 -5.94 -20.27
N ARG A 24 -41.61 -5.19 -19.24
CA ARG A 24 -41.28 -5.74 -17.91
C ARG A 24 -42.00 -5.05 -16.76
N VAL A 25 -42.44 -3.80 -16.94
CA VAL A 25 -43.09 -3.02 -15.88
C VAL A 25 -44.53 -2.75 -16.21
N ASP A 26 -45.46 -3.33 -15.45
CA ASP A 26 -46.85 -2.96 -15.45
C ASP A 26 -47.10 -1.82 -14.45
N CYS A 27 -47.46 -0.66 -14.99
CA CYS A 27 -47.70 0.59 -14.24
C CYS A 27 -49.20 0.90 -14.22
N ASN A 28 -49.95 0.22 -13.36
CA ASN A 28 -51.40 0.43 -13.25
C ASN A 28 -51.76 1.10 -11.90
N ILE A 29 -51.34 2.35 -11.72
CA ILE A 29 -51.55 3.13 -10.50
C ILE A 29 -52.97 3.80 -10.56
N PRO A 30 -53.87 3.45 -9.65
CA PRO A 30 -55.23 4.04 -9.66
C PRO A 30 -55.20 5.52 -9.26
N THR A 31 -55.99 6.34 -9.97
CA THR A 31 -56.05 7.79 -9.73
C THR A 31 -56.98 8.21 -8.60
N ASN A 32 -57.86 7.34 -8.12
CA ASN A 32 -58.92 7.67 -7.17
C ASN A 32 -58.96 6.77 -5.90
N ASP A 33 -58.23 5.69 -5.85
CA ASP A 33 -58.18 4.77 -4.73
C ASP A 33 -56.79 4.86 -4.07
N LYS A 34 -56.73 5.55 -2.95
CA LYS A 34 -55.48 5.75 -2.22
C LYS A 34 -55.34 4.71 -1.13
N GLY A 35 -54.30 3.90 -1.21
CA GLY A 35 -53.87 3.11 -0.09
C GLY A 35 -53.52 4.00 1.12
N LEU A 36 -53.63 3.48 2.32
CA LEU A 36 -53.36 4.22 3.57
C LEU A 36 -51.92 4.72 3.69
N LEU A 37 -50.95 4.10 3.02
CA LEU A 37 -49.51 4.33 3.20
C LEU A 37 -48.82 4.80 1.91
N TRP A 38 -49.17 4.22 0.75
CA TRP A 38 -48.63 4.57 -0.59
C TRP A 38 -49.74 4.51 -1.64
N ASP A 39 -49.44 5.01 -2.84
CA ASP A 39 -50.51 5.16 -3.86
C ASP A 39 -50.85 3.82 -4.53
N ASP A 40 -49.86 2.93 -4.83
CA ASP A 40 -50.00 1.54 -5.31
C ASP A 40 -48.61 0.89 -5.50
N SER A 41 -48.49 -0.06 -6.45
CA SER A 41 -47.27 -0.78 -6.77
C SER A 41 -47.00 -0.84 -8.26
N LEU A 42 -45.74 -0.72 -8.69
CA LEU A 42 -45.31 -1.19 -9.98
C LEU A 42 -45.11 -2.71 -9.92
N HIS A 43 -45.65 -3.42 -10.91
CA HIS A 43 -45.43 -4.86 -11.02
C HIS A 43 -44.31 -5.11 -12.02
N PHE A 44 -43.23 -5.70 -11.54
CA PHE A 44 -42.06 -6.00 -12.34
C PHE A 44 -42.09 -7.46 -12.79
N HIS A 45 -42.04 -7.72 -14.09
CA HIS A 45 -42.14 -9.03 -14.70
C HIS A 45 -40.85 -9.45 -15.39
N SER A 46 -40.62 -10.75 -15.56
CA SER A 46 -39.51 -11.29 -16.34
C SER A 46 -39.65 -11.06 -17.83
N ALA A 47 -40.87 -11.14 -18.37
CA ALA A 47 -41.25 -10.94 -19.76
C ALA A 47 -42.74 -10.74 -19.92
N GLU A 48 -43.20 -10.41 -21.13
CA GLU A 48 -44.62 -10.48 -21.54
C GLU A 48 -45.04 -11.95 -21.81
N PRO A 49 -46.35 -12.29 -21.64
CA PRO A 49 -47.41 -11.43 -21.13
C PRO A 49 -47.29 -11.19 -19.62
N PHE A 50 -47.83 -10.07 -19.13
CA PHE A 50 -47.89 -9.77 -17.71
C PHE A 50 -48.83 -10.75 -17.01
N SER A 51 -48.27 -11.71 -16.30
CA SER A 51 -48.98 -12.78 -15.61
C SER A 51 -48.40 -13.02 -14.21
N ALA A 52 -49.11 -13.72 -13.37
CA ALA A 52 -48.60 -14.12 -12.04
C ALA A 52 -47.35 -14.98 -12.12
N GLU A 53 -47.21 -15.81 -13.16
CA GLU A 53 -46.07 -16.69 -13.38
C GLU A 53 -44.79 -15.91 -13.74
N ASN A 54 -44.95 -14.78 -14.43
CA ASN A 54 -43.84 -13.92 -14.85
C ASN A 54 -43.56 -12.80 -13.85
N LEU A 55 -44.33 -12.66 -12.78
CA LEU A 55 -44.16 -11.61 -11.77
C LEU A 55 -42.89 -11.88 -10.94
N ILE A 56 -41.92 -10.96 -11.01
CA ILE A 56 -40.70 -11.00 -10.18
C ILE A 56 -40.96 -10.31 -8.86
N ALA A 57 -41.51 -9.08 -8.88
CA ALA A 57 -41.71 -8.30 -7.67
C ALA A 57 -42.81 -7.26 -7.78
N ARG A 58 -43.33 -6.86 -6.62
CA ARG A 58 -44.18 -5.67 -6.46
C ARG A 58 -43.38 -4.58 -5.76
N ILE A 59 -43.25 -3.43 -6.40
CA ILE A 59 -42.51 -2.28 -5.89
C ILE A 59 -43.52 -1.25 -5.38
N PRO A 60 -43.60 -0.99 -4.07
CA PRO A 60 -44.46 0.06 -3.53
C PRO A 60 -44.12 1.42 -4.15
N VAL A 61 -45.12 2.20 -4.53
CA VAL A 61 -44.94 3.47 -5.23
C VAL A 61 -45.69 4.60 -4.55
N GLN A 62 -45.00 5.74 -4.39
CA GLN A 62 -45.63 7.01 -4.04
C GLN A 62 -45.45 8.01 -5.17
N VAL A 63 -46.51 8.63 -5.60
CA VAL A 63 -46.52 9.66 -6.67
C VAL A 63 -47.02 10.99 -6.13
N LYS A 64 -46.24 12.05 -6.32
CA LYS A 64 -46.61 13.42 -5.96
C LYS A 64 -46.57 14.32 -7.16
N GLY A 65 -47.73 14.88 -7.53
CA GLY A 65 -47.81 15.92 -8.55
C GLY A 65 -47.59 17.31 -7.95
N ARG A 66 -46.66 18.07 -8.51
CA ARG A 66 -46.39 19.47 -8.12
C ARG A 66 -46.40 20.38 -9.33
N SER A 67 -46.93 21.59 -9.18
CA SER A 67 -46.79 22.64 -10.17
C SER A 67 -45.83 23.67 -9.64
N LEU A 68 -44.64 23.72 -10.18
CA LEU A 68 -43.62 24.73 -9.82
C LEU A 68 -43.90 26.01 -10.63
N ARG A 69 -44.19 27.11 -9.95
CA ARG A 69 -44.35 28.43 -10.58
C ARG A 69 -43.03 29.06 -11.03
N TRP A 70 -41.87 28.49 -10.65
CA TRP A 70 -40.55 29.03 -10.92
C TRP A 70 -39.63 27.93 -11.50
N LYS A 71 -38.75 28.30 -12.41
CA LYS A 71 -37.80 27.44 -13.16
C LYS A 71 -36.75 26.73 -12.27
N LYS A 72 -37.11 26.20 -11.10
CA LYS A 72 -36.22 25.40 -10.28
C LYS A 72 -36.47 23.92 -10.51
N SER A 73 -35.40 23.15 -10.74
CA SER A 73 -35.45 21.69 -10.75
C SER A 73 -35.88 21.16 -9.37
N ILE A 74 -36.61 20.05 -9.35
CA ILE A 74 -36.95 19.35 -8.10
C ILE A 74 -35.77 18.46 -7.70
N ASN A 75 -34.70 19.06 -7.20
CA ASN A 75 -33.56 18.27 -6.71
C ASN A 75 -33.77 17.80 -5.27
N GLU A 76 -34.73 18.39 -4.55
CA GLU A 76 -35.00 18.13 -3.14
C GLU A 76 -36.49 18.20 -2.85
N TYR A 77 -36.98 17.24 -2.07
CA TYR A 77 -38.35 17.18 -1.61
C TYR A 77 -38.45 16.72 -0.17
N SER A 78 -39.28 17.38 0.65
CA SER A 78 -39.46 17.03 2.05
C SER A 78 -40.51 15.93 2.22
N ILE A 79 -40.13 14.87 2.93
CA ILE A 79 -41.00 13.73 3.27
C ILE A 79 -41.11 13.62 4.80
N LYS A 80 -42.33 13.39 5.28
CA LYS A 80 -42.59 13.21 6.71
C LYS A 80 -41.87 11.97 7.23
N ARG A 81 -41.21 12.08 8.40
CA ARG A 81 -40.50 10.96 9.07
C ARG A 81 -41.43 9.75 9.22
N ALA A 82 -42.66 9.96 9.72
CA ALA A 82 -43.61 8.89 9.92
C ALA A 82 -43.97 8.14 8.61
N ALA A 83 -43.94 8.81 7.44
CA ALA A 83 -44.12 8.12 6.16
C ALA A 83 -42.90 7.27 5.81
N LEU A 84 -41.67 7.80 5.99
CA LEU A 84 -40.42 7.05 5.78
C LEU A 84 -40.29 5.86 6.71
N GLU A 85 -40.72 5.96 7.99
CA GLU A 85 -40.78 4.83 8.92
C GLU A 85 -41.67 3.70 8.42
N ASN A 86 -42.82 4.03 7.80
CA ASN A 86 -43.69 3.02 7.20
C ASN A 86 -43.07 2.42 5.92
N TYR A 87 -42.44 3.24 5.06
CA TYR A 87 -41.74 2.74 3.88
C TYR A 87 -40.55 1.81 4.26
N ALA A 88 -39.84 2.11 5.33
CA ALA A 88 -38.79 1.25 5.87
C ALA A 88 -39.31 -0.14 6.30
N LYS A 89 -40.52 -0.22 6.88
CA LYS A 89 -41.13 -1.51 7.26
C LYS A 89 -41.44 -2.39 6.05
N GLU A 90 -41.73 -1.79 4.89
CA GLU A 90 -41.96 -2.49 3.63
C GLU A 90 -40.67 -2.75 2.83
N GLY A 91 -39.52 -2.44 3.42
CA GLY A 91 -38.19 -2.62 2.82
C GLY A 91 -37.80 -1.56 1.79
N GLY A 92 -38.57 -0.47 1.66
CA GLY A 92 -38.29 0.61 0.73
C GLY A 92 -39.44 0.96 -0.18
N ILE A 93 -39.29 2.03 -0.98
CA ILE A 93 -40.31 2.57 -1.88
C ILE A 93 -39.71 3.24 -3.12
N ALA A 94 -40.34 3.11 -4.28
CA ALA A 94 -40.08 3.96 -5.41
C ALA A 94 -40.91 5.26 -5.28
N TYR A 95 -40.23 6.37 -5.06
CA TYR A 95 -40.89 7.66 -4.84
C TYR A 95 -40.72 8.55 -6.06
N PHE A 96 -41.85 9.03 -6.63
CA PHE A 96 -41.85 9.91 -7.79
C PHE A 96 -42.45 11.28 -7.43
N VAL A 97 -41.77 12.33 -7.89
CA VAL A 97 -42.25 13.70 -7.83
C VAL A 97 -42.33 14.22 -9.27
N VAL A 98 -43.51 14.57 -9.73
CA VAL A 98 -43.73 15.00 -11.12
C VAL A 98 -44.05 16.48 -11.14
N ASP A 99 -43.26 17.25 -11.88
CA ASP A 99 -43.58 18.64 -12.19
C ASP A 99 -44.64 18.72 -13.30
N THR A 100 -45.80 19.16 -12.90
CA THR A 100 -46.98 19.31 -13.77
C THR A 100 -47.24 20.77 -14.17
N ALA A 101 -46.25 21.67 -14.04
CA ALA A 101 -46.38 23.07 -14.44
C ALA A 101 -46.71 23.19 -15.93
N ASN A 102 -46.05 22.37 -16.75
CA ASN A 102 -46.45 22.13 -18.14
C ASN A 102 -47.11 20.75 -18.25
N ARG A 103 -48.42 20.71 -18.32
CA ARG A 103 -49.21 19.46 -18.42
C ARG A 103 -49.01 18.69 -19.74
N LYS A 104 -48.46 19.33 -20.77
CA LYS A 104 -48.19 18.66 -22.05
C LYS A 104 -46.83 17.95 -22.04
N THR A 105 -45.89 18.43 -21.23
CA THR A 105 -44.55 17.87 -21.08
C THR A 105 -44.17 17.87 -19.58
N PRO A 106 -44.81 17.00 -18.77
CA PRO A 106 -44.46 16.87 -17.37
C PRO A 106 -43.05 16.34 -17.23
N VAL A 107 -42.33 16.75 -16.17
CA VAL A 107 -40.98 16.27 -15.87
C VAL A 107 -41.03 15.37 -14.64
N ILE A 108 -40.56 14.14 -14.79
CA ILE A 108 -40.58 13.16 -13.74
C ILE A 108 -39.23 13.22 -12.99
N TYR A 109 -39.28 13.22 -11.66
CA TYR A 109 -38.15 13.04 -10.75
C TYR A 109 -38.43 11.82 -9.90
N TYR A 110 -37.38 11.08 -9.56
CA TYR A 110 -37.51 9.85 -8.81
C TYR A 110 -36.43 9.69 -7.74
N ASN A 111 -36.71 8.86 -6.75
CA ASN A 111 -35.75 8.26 -5.84
C ASN A 111 -36.22 6.85 -5.46
N LEU A 112 -35.35 5.87 -5.58
CA LEU A 112 -35.56 4.47 -5.18
C LEU A 112 -35.00 4.28 -3.78
N LEU A 113 -35.81 4.57 -2.76
CA LEU A 113 -35.43 4.55 -1.36
C LEU A 113 -35.46 3.12 -0.80
N THR A 114 -34.32 2.53 -0.57
CA THR A 114 -34.21 1.25 0.15
C THR A 114 -34.31 1.46 1.67
N LEU A 115 -34.38 0.36 2.43
CA LEU A 115 -34.32 0.40 3.91
C LEU A 115 -33.05 1.09 4.41
N VAL A 116 -31.93 0.83 3.78
CA VAL A 116 -30.62 1.42 4.15
C VAL A 116 -30.61 2.93 3.88
N ASP A 117 -31.12 3.37 2.73
CA ASP A 117 -31.23 4.79 2.40
C ASP A 117 -32.07 5.55 3.43
N ILE A 118 -33.20 4.97 3.80
CA ILE A 118 -34.09 5.57 4.81
C ILE A 118 -33.38 5.65 6.19
N ARG A 119 -32.64 4.61 6.59
CA ARG A 119 -31.83 4.66 7.83
C ARG A 119 -30.75 5.74 7.78
N HIS A 120 -30.08 5.91 6.65
CA HIS A 120 -29.11 6.98 6.45
C HIS A 120 -29.75 8.37 6.58
N LEU A 121 -30.96 8.54 6.00
CA LEU A 121 -31.71 9.79 6.18
C LEU A 121 -32.00 10.06 7.65
N PHE A 122 -32.41 9.04 8.42
CA PHE A 122 -32.67 9.18 9.85
C PHE A 122 -31.41 9.53 10.65
N MET A 123 -30.26 8.95 10.31
CA MET A 123 -29.00 9.25 11.00
C MET A 123 -28.48 10.66 10.68
N ARG A 124 -28.58 11.08 9.40
CA ARG A 124 -28.10 12.40 8.96
C ARG A 124 -28.99 13.56 9.40
N GLN A 125 -30.29 13.32 9.59
CA GLN A 125 -31.29 14.30 9.92
C GLN A 125 -32.06 13.87 11.18
N ASP A 126 -31.30 13.58 12.24
CA ASP A 126 -31.88 13.11 13.50
C ASP A 126 -32.73 14.19 14.17
N GLY A 127 -33.84 13.79 14.77
CA GLY A 127 -34.79 14.70 15.43
C GLY A 127 -35.73 15.47 14.50
N GLU A 128 -35.48 15.51 13.19
CA GLU A 128 -36.32 16.24 12.26
C GLU A 128 -37.64 15.51 11.98
N ARG A 129 -38.75 16.27 11.92
CA ARG A 129 -40.10 15.74 11.61
C ARG A 129 -40.33 15.52 10.13
N GLU A 130 -39.71 16.32 9.28
CA GLU A 130 -39.71 16.22 7.83
C GLU A 130 -38.27 16.15 7.32
N LEU A 131 -37.95 15.12 6.57
CA LEU A 131 -36.60 14.89 6.06
C LEU A 131 -36.51 15.35 4.61
N ARG A 132 -35.42 15.98 4.27
CA ARG A 132 -35.08 16.40 2.91
C ARG A 132 -34.46 15.22 2.17
N VAL A 133 -35.11 14.88 1.05
CA VAL A 133 -34.69 13.75 0.19
C VAL A 133 -34.34 14.31 -1.17
N MET A 134 -33.17 13.91 -1.67
CA MET A 134 -32.70 14.28 -3.01
C MET A 134 -33.43 13.45 -4.08
N PHE A 135 -33.72 14.04 -5.21
CA PHE A 135 -34.39 13.40 -6.35
C PHE A 135 -33.59 13.61 -7.62
N GLU A 136 -33.49 12.56 -8.42
CA GLU A 136 -32.90 12.62 -9.75
C GLU A 136 -34.00 12.82 -10.82
N ARG A 137 -33.68 13.58 -11.86
CA ARG A 137 -34.55 13.70 -13.00
C ARG A 137 -34.52 12.40 -13.81
N LEU A 138 -35.71 11.91 -14.20
CA LEU A 138 -35.84 10.69 -14.99
C LEU A 138 -35.65 11.02 -16.47
N ASP A 139 -34.41 11.12 -16.89
CA ASP A 139 -34.00 11.33 -18.29
C ASP A 139 -33.42 10.05 -18.91
N LEU A 140 -33.55 8.92 -18.22
CA LEU A 140 -33.01 7.63 -18.63
C LEU A 140 -33.90 6.99 -19.71
N PRO A 141 -33.31 6.24 -20.68
CA PRO A 141 -34.07 5.32 -21.51
C PRO A 141 -34.81 4.29 -20.65
N LEU A 142 -35.98 3.84 -21.13
CA LEU A 142 -36.84 2.91 -20.39
C LEU A 142 -36.09 1.65 -19.91
N GLU A 143 -35.34 0.99 -20.80
CA GLU A 143 -34.58 -0.23 -20.48
C GLU A 143 -33.52 0.00 -19.39
N GLU A 144 -32.93 1.18 -19.35
CA GLU A 144 -31.94 1.52 -18.33
C GLU A 144 -32.61 1.75 -16.98
N PHE A 145 -33.78 2.39 -16.94
CA PHE A 145 -34.54 2.55 -15.71
C PHE A 145 -35.11 1.21 -15.21
N GLU A 146 -35.56 0.32 -16.10
CA GLU A 146 -35.93 -1.06 -15.75
C GLU A 146 -34.77 -1.82 -15.06
N SER A 147 -33.54 -1.62 -15.53
CA SER A 147 -32.36 -2.21 -14.90
C SER A 147 -32.13 -1.66 -13.50
N ARG A 148 -32.34 -0.36 -13.26
CA ARG A 148 -32.29 0.24 -11.91
C ARG A 148 -33.39 -0.28 -10.98
N LEU A 149 -34.59 -0.49 -11.50
CA LEU A 149 -35.68 -1.10 -10.74
C LEU A 149 -35.34 -2.54 -10.34
N LEU A 150 -34.69 -3.30 -11.22
CA LEU A 150 -34.22 -4.67 -10.90
C LEU A 150 -33.14 -4.66 -9.82
N GLU A 151 -32.21 -3.72 -9.87
CA GLU A 151 -31.22 -3.52 -8.80
C GLU A 151 -31.88 -3.19 -7.45
N PHE A 152 -32.83 -2.25 -7.46
CA PHE A 152 -33.62 -1.90 -6.27
C PHE A 152 -34.37 -3.10 -5.67
N ILE A 153 -34.94 -3.98 -6.51
CA ILE A 153 -35.58 -5.23 -6.08
C ILE A 153 -34.55 -6.12 -5.38
N GLY A 154 -33.39 -6.33 -5.99
CA GLY A 154 -32.34 -7.17 -5.42
C GLY A 154 -31.79 -6.63 -4.10
N ASP A 155 -31.62 -5.31 -3.99
CA ASP A 155 -31.22 -4.65 -2.74
C ASP A 155 -32.30 -4.76 -1.67
N LYS A 156 -33.57 -4.56 -2.03
CA LYS A 156 -34.72 -4.74 -1.12
C LYS A 156 -34.77 -6.17 -0.55
N GLU A 157 -34.54 -7.18 -1.39
CA GLU A 157 -34.51 -8.59 -0.96
C GLU A 157 -33.36 -8.85 0.02
N LYS A 158 -32.14 -8.41 -0.32
CA LYS A 158 -30.96 -8.55 0.56
C LYS A 158 -31.15 -7.82 1.89
N GLN A 159 -31.73 -6.62 1.85
CA GLN A 159 -31.94 -5.80 3.04
C GLN A 159 -33.10 -6.27 3.92
N SER A 160 -34.06 -7.02 3.39
CA SER A 160 -35.18 -7.56 4.16
C SER A 160 -34.72 -8.53 5.26
N SER A 161 -33.69 -9.32 4.98
CA SER A 161 -33.14 -10.31 5.91
C SER A 161 -32.44 -9.68 7.13
N PHE A 162 -32.08 -8.39 7.05
CA PHE A 162 -31.36 -7.73 8.14
C PHE A 162 -32.13 -6.54 8.77
N ALA A 163 -33.43 -6.43 8.53
CA ALA A 163 -34.26 -5.30 8.99
C ALA A 163 -34.07 -4.93 10.49
N HIS A 164 -33.68 -5.89 11.32
CA HIS A 164 -33.45 -5.70 12.77
C HIS A 164 -31.97 -5.78 13.20
N GLN A 165 -31.02 -5.92 12.25
CA GLN A 165 -29.59 -6.02 12.54
C GLN A 165 -28.87 -4.67 12.32
N PRO A 166 -27.73 -4.41 13.00
CA PRO A 166 -26.93 -3.24 12.74
C PRO A 166 -26.24 -3.35 11.36
N MET A 167 -25.99 -2.20 10.74
CA MET A 167 -25.17 -2.13 9.54
C MET A 167 -23.69 -2.40 9.88
N ALA A 168 -22.93 -2.89 8.91
CA ALA A 168 -21.49 -3.08 9.09
C ALA A 168 -20.79 -1.73 9.17
N THR A 169 -20.08 -1.49 10.26
CA THR A 169 -19.28 -0.27 10.43
C THR A 169 -17.90 -0.42 9.78
N ARG A 170 -17.22 0.71 9.55
CA ARG A 170 -15.86 0.73 9.04
C ARG A 170 -14.88 -0.03 9.95
N GLU A 171 -15.05 0.08 11.27
CA GLU A 171 -14.24 -0.64 12.27
C GLU A 171 -14.41 -2.15 12.13
N LEU A 172 -15.65 -2.61 11.94
CA LEU A 172 -15.93 -4.04 11.72
C LEU A 172 -15.27 -4.55 10.43
N LEU A 173 -15.32 -3.76 9.35
CA LEU A 173 -14.64 -4.09 8.09
C LEU A 173 -13.13 -4.22 8.26
N LEU A 174 -12.50 -3.24 8.92
CA LEU A 174 -11.05 -3.20 9.14
C LEU A 174 -10.56 -4.25 10.12
N SER A 175 -11.44 -4.78 10.98
CA SER A 175 -11.09 -5.85 11.92
C SER A 175 -10.99 -7.24 11.27
N GLN A 176 -11.43 -7.39 10.02
CA GLN A 176 -11.36 -8.64 9.28
C GLN A 176 -10.13 -8.66 8.35
N GLU A 177 -9.38 -9.75 8.39
CA GLU A 177 -8.16 -9.93 7.59
C GLU A 177 -8.42 -9.94 6.07
N ALA A 178 -9.58 -10.46 5.64
CA ALA A 178 -10.03 -10.46 4.25
C ALA A 178 -11.56 -10.44 4.15
N PRO A 179 -12.23 -9.27 4.29
CA PRO A 179 -13.67 -9.20 4.20
C PRO A 179 -14.16 -9.50 2.77
N THR A 180 -15.16 -10.37 2.63
CA THR A 180 -15.84 -10.57 1.35
C THR A 180 -16.89 -9.48 1.18
N LEU A 181 -16.75 -8.71 0.09
CA LEU A 181 -17.70 -7.65 -0.29
C LEU A 181 -18.54 -8.10 -1.47
N GLU A 182 -19.85 -7.87 -1.38
CA GLU A 182 -20.84 -8.18 -2.43
C GLU A 182 -21.55 -6.89 -2.86
N PHE A 183 -21.77 -6.73 -4.15
CA PHE A 183 -22.60 -5.68 -4.72
C PHE A 183 -23.26 -6.18 -5.99
N SER A 184 -24.32 -5.49 -6.43
CA SER A 184 -25.03 -5.79 -7.68
C SER A 184 -24.92 -4.61 -8.62
N ILE A 185 -24.73 -4.89 -9.91
CA ILE A 185 -24.69 -3.87 -10.96
C ILE A 185 -25.76 -4.24 -11.99
N PRO A 186 -26.64 -3.32 -12.38
CA PRO A 186 -27.59 -3.56 -13.46
C PRO A 186 -26.84 -3.62 -14.80
N ILE A 187 -27.05 -4.69 -15.56
CA ILE A 187 -26.42 -4.88 -16.87
C ILE A 187 -27.52 -4.98 -17.92
N SER A 188 -27.59 -4.03 -18.84
CA SER A 188 -28.48 -4.10 -20.00
C SER A 188 -28.03 -5.19 -20.97
N LYS A 189 -29.00 -5.80 -21.69
CA LYS A 189 -28.71 -6.87 -22.65
C LYS A 189 -27.69 -6.42 -23.70
N GLY A 190 -26.57 -7.17 -23.80
CA GLY A 190 -25.45 -6.87 -24.71
C GLY A 190 -24.43 -5.87 -24.18
N MET A 191 -24.62 -5.30 -23.00
CA MET A 191 -23.63 -4.42 -22.38
C MET A 191 -22.51 -5.25 -21.76
N ASN A 192 -21.26 -4.82 -21.95
CA ASN A 192 -20.13 -5.39 -21.25
C ASN A 192 -20.23 -5.06 -19.75
N PRO A 193 -20.08 -6.03 -18.83
CA PRO A 193 -20.10 -5.79 -17.38
C PRO A 193 -19.16 -4.66 -16.93
N MET A 194 -18.00 -4.53 -17.55
CA MET A 194 -17.03 -3.48 -17.27
C MET A 194 -17.55 -2.09 -17.68
N HIS A 195 -18.28 -2.00 -18.79
CA HIS A 195 -18.93 -0.75 -19.18
C HIS A 195 -20.09 -0.40 -18.24
N ALA A 196 -20.87 -1.39 -17.80
CA ALA A 196 -21.92 -1.18 -16.81
C ALA A 196 -21.34 -0.59 -15.51
N LEU A 197 -20.22 -1.12 -15.05
CA LEU A 197 -19.50 -0.59 -13.89
C LEU A 197 -18.95 0.81 -14.15
N ALA A 198 -18.39 1.05 -15.33
CA ALA A 198 -17.79 2.33 -15.72
C ALA A 198 -18.83 3.46 -15.82
N LEU A 199 -20.02 3.15 -16.31
CA LEU A 199 -21.15 4.09 -16.43
C LEU A 199 -21.91 4.25 -15.11
N GLY A 200 -21.62 3.44 -14.12
CA GLY A 200 -22.36 3.17 -12.92
C GLY A 200 -22.81 4.34 -12.07
N GLY A 201 -23.85 4.07 -11.30
CA GLY A 201 -24.43 4.93 -10.28
C GLY A 201 -23.87 4.64 -8.88
N TYR A 202 -24.66 4.97 -7.88
CA TYR A 202 -24.42 4.60 -6.50
C TYR A 202 -24.99 3.21 -6.22
N HIS A 203 -24.20 2.34 -5.61
CA HIS A 203 -24.57 0.96 -5.31
C HIS A 203 -24.44 0.69 -3.81
N HIS A 204 -25.32 -0.16 -3.28
CA HIS A 204 -25.14 -0.69 -1.94
C HIS A 204 -24.09 -1.80 -1.97
N ILE A 205 -23.14 -1.73 -1.04
CA ILE A 205 -22.14 -2.77 -0.81
C ILE A 205 -22.49 -3.50 0.46
N TYR A 206 -22.39 -4.82 0.43
CA TYR A 206 -22.66 -5.70 1.55
C TYR A 206 -21.39 -6.44 1.96
N MET A 207 -21.16 -6.53 3.26
CA MET A 207 -20.13 -7.39 3.82
C MET A 207 -20.75 -8.74 4.12
N LYS A 208 -20.17 -9.82 3.59
CA LYS A 208 -20.59 -11.19 3.90
C LYS A 208 -19.93 -11.67 5.18
N THR A 209 -20.74 -12.09 6.17
CA THR A 209 -20.23 -12.70 7.40
C THR A 209 -19.82 -14.16 7.15
N LYS A 210 -19.08 -14.74 8.10
CA LYS A 210 -18.69 -16.17 8.05
C LYS A 210 -19.91 -17.11 8.01
N GLU A 211 -21.03 -16.69 8.57
CA GLU A 211 -22.31 -17.41 8.57
C GLU A 211 -23.09 -17.22 7.26
N GLY A 212 -22.56 -16.45 6.30
CA GLY A 212 -23.16 -16.21 5.00
C GLY A 212 -24.20 -15.08 4.97
N ILE A 213 -24.33 -14.28 6.04
CA ILE A 213 -25.25 -13.14 6.12
C ILE A 213 -24.61 -11.94 5.43
N SER A 214 -25.36 -11.27 4.54
CA SER A 214 -24.90 -10.05 3.88
C SER A 214 -25.37 -8.82 4.66
N LEU A 215 -24.43 -8.12 5.32
CA LEU A 215 -24.69 -6.89 6.07
C LEU A 215 -24.35 -5.67 5.23
N PRO A 216 -25.27 -4.71 5.01
CA PRO A 216 -24.97 -3.49 4.28
C PRO A 216 -23.96 -2.65 5.06
N ILE A 217 -23.07 -1.99 4.32
CA ILE A 217 -22.06 -1.11 4.90
C ILE A 217 -22.69 0.24 5.24
N GLN A 218 -22.41 0.74 6.44
CA GLN A 218 -23.04 1.94 7.00
C GLN A 218 -22.75 3.22 6.19
N ASP A 219 -21.60 3.33 5.55
CA ASP A 219 -21.17 4.57 4.88
C ASP A 219 -21.72 4.73 3.45
N GLY A 220 -22.49 3.74 2.94
CA GLY A 220 -23.07 3.73 1.58
C GLY A 220 -24.26 4.68 1.38
N PRO A 221 -24.82 4.76 0.17
CA PRO A 221 -24.43 3.99 -1.02
C PRO A 221 -23.10 4.48 -1.61
N PHE A 222 -22.36 3.56 -2.22
CA PHE A 222 -21.02 3.80 -2.74
C PHE A 222 -21.05 3.95 -4.26
N GLN A 223 -20.18 4.82 -4.74
CA GLN A 223 -19.86 4.86 -6.13
C GLN A 223 -18.67 3.94 -6.39
N LEU A 224 -18.89 2.94 -7.22
CA LEU A 224 -17.85 1.99 -7.58
C LEU A 224 -16.94 2.59 -8.66
N GLN A 225 -15.65 2.41 -8.43
CA GLN A 225 -14.61 2.73 -9.38
C GLN A 225 -13.70 1.50 -9.47
N MET A 226 -13.50 1.01 -10.68
CA MET A 226 -12.54 -0.07 -10.90
C MET A 226 -11.16 0.49 -11.20
N GLY A 227 -10.15 -0.12 -10.59
CA GLY A 227 -8.79 0.20 -10.90
C GLY A 227 -7.97 -1.07 -11.16
N THR A 228 -7.05 -0.97 -12.10
CA THR A 228 -6.13 -2.05 -12.43
C THR A 228 -4.75 -1.51 -12.75
N THR A 229 -3.72 -2.26 -12.38
CA THR A 229 -2.36 -2.00 -12.85
C THR A 229 -2.20 -2.60 -14.23
N VAL A 230 -1.83 -1.76 -15.20
CA VAL A 230 -1.57 -2.15 -16.58
C VAL A 230 -0.06 -2.26 -16.77
N TYR A 231 0.43 -3.46 -17.05
CA TYR A 231 1.87 -3.74 -17.26
C TYR A 231 2.29 -3.44 -18.68
N GLN A 232 2.31 -2.17 -19.02
CA GLN A 232 2.79 -1.62 -20.28
C GLN A 232 3.69 -0.42 -20.01
N PRO A 233 4.73 -0.21 -20.84
CA PRO A 233 5.72 0.83 -20.60
C PRO A 233 5.12 2.24 -20.78
N VAL A 234 5.60 3.15 -19.93
CA VAL A 234 5.39 4.59 -20.07
C VAL A 234 6.70 5.24 -20.52
N LYS A 235 6.64 5.98 -21.64
CA LYS A 235 7.80 6.60 -22.27
C LYS A 235 7.60 8.08 -22.49
N VAL A 236 8.72 8.80 -22.51
CA VAL A 236 8.80 10.18 -23.02
C VAL A 236 9.91 10.21 -24.08
N GLY A 237 9.53 10.41 -25.32
CA GLY A 237 10.41 10.11 -26.46
C GLY A 237 10.82 8.64 -26.43
N ASP A 238 12.12 8.35 -26.51
CA ASP A 238 12.66 6.99 -26.48
C ASP A 238 12.93 6.45 -25.07
N THR A 239 12.78 7.27 -24.03
CA THR A 239 13.12 6.91 -22.65
C THR A 239 11.94 6.25 -21.96
N ILE A 240 12.12 5.02 -21.46
CA ILE A 240 11.15 4.34 -20.61
C ILE A 240 11.36 4.81 -19.16
N TYR A 241 10.32 5.37 -18.55
CA TYR A 241 10.34 5.83 -17.15
C TYR A 241 9.66 4.84 -16.20
N TYR A 242 8.56 4.22 -16.65
CA TYR A 242 7.80 3.25 -15.85
C TYR A 242 7.45 2.03 -16.68
N SER A 243 7.42 0.87 -16.04
CA SER A 243 7.04 -0.41 -16.66
C SER A 243 5.54 -0.68 -16.63
N ASN A 244 4.81 0.12 -15.84
CA ASN A 244 3.37 -0.02 -15.65
C ASN A 244 2.75 1.34 -15.30
N TYR A 245 1.44 1.39 -15.34
CA TYR A 245 0.61 2.51 -14.86
C TYR A 245 -0.67 1.96 -14.23
N TYR A 246 -1.32 2.77 -13.39
CA TYR A 246 -2.60 2.42 -12.80
C TYR A 246 -3.71 3.12 -13.59
N SER A 247 -4.75 2.37 -13.97
CA SER A 247 -5.91 2.90 -14.68
C SER A 247 -7.18 2.66 -13.89
N THR A 248 -8.00 3.69 -13.77
CA THR A 248 -9.33 3.59 -13.15
C THR A 248 -10.42 3.96 -14.14
N ILE A 249 -11.55 3.30 -14.01
CA ILE A 249 -12.76 3.57 -14.81
C ILE A 249 -13.96 3.56 -13.85
N GLY A 250 -14.79 4.60 -13.92
CA GLY A 250 -16.04 4.71 -13.16
C GLY A 250 -16.77 6.02 -13.46
N LYS A 251 -18.09 6.05 -13.37
CA LYS A 251 -18.96 7.22 -13.66
C LYS A 251 -18.87 7.81 -15.06
N GLY A 252 -18.50 7.03 -16.07
CA GLY A 252 -18.18 7.59 -17.38
C GLY A 252 -16.87 8.39 -17.39
N GLU A 253 -16.09 8.32 -16.32
CA GLU A 253 -14.77 8.93 -16.18
C GLU A 253 -13.68 7.86 -16.16
N THR A 254 -12.50 8.23 -16.61
CA THR A 254 -11.30 7.42 -16.52
C THR A 254 -10.16 8.26 -15.97
N GLU A 255 -9.31 7.63 -15.19
CA GLU A 255 -8.08 8.25 -14.73
C GLU A 255 -6.92 7.28 -14.97
N ILE A 256 -5.81 7.80 -15.52
CA ILE A 256 -4.54 7.09 -15.61
C ILE A 256 -3.58 7.75 -14.63
N ILE A 257 -2.98 6.94 -13.76
CA ILE A 257 -2.01 7.37 -12.76
C ILE A 257 -0.66 6.76 -13.13
N ILE A 258 0.32 7.62 -13.34
CA ILE A 258 1.68 7.25 -13.75
C ILE A 258 2.64 7.65 -12.63
N GLY A 259 3.36 6.68 -12.07
CA GLY A 259 4.37 6.89 -11.04
C GLY A 259 3.88 7.61 -9.79
N ASN A 260 2.56 7.53 -9.49
CA ASN A 260 1.90 8.26 -8.40
C ASN A 260 2.02 9.80 -8.48
N CYS A 261 2.51 10.34 -9.58
CA CYS A 261 2.79 11.76 -9.73
C CYS A 261 2.01 12.42 -10.87
N LEU A 262 1.75 11.73 -11.96
CA LEU A 262 0.98 12.24 -13.09
C LEU A 262 -0.39 11.58 -13.14
N PHE A 263 -1.43 12.41 -13.10
CA PHE A 263 -2.84 12.03 -13.17
C PHE A 263 -3.43 12.57 -14.47
N LEU A 264 -3.88 11.67 -15.34
CA LEU A 264 -4.55 12.01 -16.59
C LEU A 264 -6.02 11.65 -16.43
N SER A 265 -6.89 12.66 -16.32
CA SER A 265 -8.32 12.46 -16.14
C SER A 265 -9.06 12.66 -17.46
N GLY A 266 -10.03 11.82 -17.73
CA GLY A 266 -10.76 11.77 -18.96
C GLY A 266 -12.19 11.27 -18.81
N PHE A 267 -12.78 10.92 -19.93
CA PHE A 267 -14.16 10.42 -20.01
C PHE A 267 -14.21 9.13 -20.83
N VAL A 268 -15.17 8.29 -20.48
CA VAL A 268 -15.50 7.06 -21.21
C VAL A 268 -16.87 7.22 -21.83
N THR A 269 -16.98 7.01 -23.13
CA THR A 269 -18.25 6.87 -23.84
C THR A 269 -18.43 5.44 -24.31
N LYS A 270 -19.54 5.10 -24.95
CA LYS A 270 -19.77 3.76 -25.52
C LYS A 270 -18.65 3.34 -26.50
N ASP A 271 -18.06 4.32 -27.20
CA ASP A 271 -17.16 4.06 -28.33
C ASP A 271 -15.75 4.65 -28.15
N THR A 272 -15.53 5.55 -27.18
CA THR A 272 -14.25 6.27 -27.06
C THR A 272 -13.84 6.53 -25.61
N ILE A 273 -12.53 6.59 -25.39
CA ILE A 273 -11.92 7.12 -24.18
C ILE A 273 -11.20 8.41 -24.58
N GLY A 274 -11.55 9.52 -23.96
CA GLY A 274 -10.93 10.83 -24.18
C GLY A 274 -10.38 11.41 -22.89
N PHE A 275 -9.28 12.16 -22.97
CA PHE A 275 -8.69 12.85 -21.82
C PHE A 275 -8.99 14.35 -21.88
N ARG A 276 -9.26 14.96 -20.72
CA ARG A 276 -9.65 16.37 -20.56
C ARG A 276 -8.61 17.19 -19.83
N SER A 277 -7.90 16.58 -18.87
CA SER A 277 -6.99 17.29 -18.00
C SER A 277 -5.82 16.40 -17.56
N SER A 278 -4.72 17.05 -17.23
CA SER A 278 -3.55 16.45 -16.59
C SER A 278 -3.21 17.22 -15.32
N ARG A 279 -2.85 16.50 -14.28
CA ARG A 279 -2.43 17.06 -13.01
C ARG A 279 -1.12 16.42 -12.58
N TYR A 280 -0.14 17.24 -12.22
CA TYR A 280 1.05 16.79 -11.55
C TYR A 280 0.92 17.04 -10.04
N THR A 281 1.26 16.02 -9.25
CA THR A 281 1.36 16.12 -7.80
C THR A 281 2.69 15.52 -7.38
N MET A 282 3.48 16.28 -6.64
CA MET A 282 4.77 15.81 -6.16
C MET A 282 4.54 14.66 -5.16
N HIS A 283 5.20 13.54 -5.41
CA HIS A 283 5.14 12.37 -4.54
C HIS A 283 6.40 12.28 -3.68
N ASN A 284 6.26 11.87 -2.44
CA ASN A 284 7.37 11.58 -1.54
C ASN A 284 7.43 10.07 -1.31
N GLY A 285 8.34 9.44 -2.01
CA GLY A 285 8.63 8.02 -1.91
C GLY A 285 10.10 7.78 -1.53
N THR A 286 10.79 6.99 -2.33
CA THR A 286 12.23 6.80 -2.21
C THR A 286 13.02 7.83 -3.03
N LEU A 287 14.32 7.92 -2.77
CA LEU A 287 15.22 8.80 -3.53
C LEU A 287 15.23 8.47 -5.03
N SER A 288 15.27 7.18 -5.37
CA SER A 288 15.24 6.72 -6.77
C SER A 288 13.92 7.06 -7.45
N GLU A 289 12.79 6.87 -6.76
CA GLU A 289 11.47 7.28 -7.27
C GLU A 289 11.41 8.79 -7.49
N LYS A 290 11.94 9.59 -6.56
CA LYS A 290 11.99 11.05 -6.68
C LYS A 290 12.78 11.53 -7.88
N ILE A 291 13.96 10.95 -8.11
CA ILE A 291 14.79 11.27 -9.27
C ILE A 291 14.07 10.87 -10.57
N THR A 292 13.43 9.70 -10.60
CA THR A 292 12.68 9.22 -11.76
C THR A 292 11.51 10.15 -12.05
N GLU A 293 10.70 10.48 -11.04
CA GLU A 293 9.57 11.40 -11.13
C GLU A 293 9.97 12.76 -11.71
N LEU A 294 10.97 13.40 -11.09
CA LEU A 294 11.42 14.72 -11.53
C LEU A 294 12.01 14.69 -12.95
N SER A 295 12.74 13.62 -13.30
CA SER A 295 13.27 13.43 -14.65
C SER A 295 12.18 13.20 -15.68
N PHE A 296 11.16 12.40 -15.34
CA PHE A 296 9.99 12.11 -16.17
C PHE A 296 9.20 13.38 -16.48
N ILE A 297 8.84 14.15 -15.45
CA ILE A 297 8.04 15.37 -15.62
C ILE A 297 8.85 16.44 -16.37
N LYS A 298 10.16 16.59 -16.08
CA LYS A 298 11.04 17.49 -16.82
C LYS A 298 11.02 17.17 -18.32
N ASP A 299 11.30 15.91 -18.67
CA ASP A 299 11.36 15.47 -20.06
C ASP A 299 9.98 15.59 -20.74
N LEU A 300 8.89 15.30 -20.03
CA LEU A 300 7.52 15.45 -20.53
C LEU A 300 7.20 16.90 -20.86
N ILE A 301 7.57 17.85 -20.00
CA ILE A 301 7.39 19.30 -20.27
C ILE A 301 8.24 19.74 -21.44
N GLU A 302 9.49 19.29 -21.55
CA GLU A 302 10.43 19.73 -22.59
C GLU A 302 10.13 19.10 -23.96
N LYS A 303 9.77 17.82 -24.01
CA LYS A 303 9.57 17.05 -25.26
C LYS A 303 8.11 17.02 -25.73
N LYS A 304 7.13 17.22 -24.83
CA LYS A 304 5.68 17.16 -25.13
C LYS A 304 5.21 15.86 -25.76
N ASP A 305 5.90 14.75 -25.50
CA ASP A 305 5.72 13.47 -26.17
C ASP A 305 5.60 12.35 -25.15
N LEU A 306 4.36 11.89 -24.90
CA LEU A 306 4.04 10.86 -23.90
C LEU A 306 3.46 9.62 -24.59
N VAL A 307 4.04 8.48 -24.34
CA VAL A 307 3.53 7.18 -24.77
C VAL A 307 3.18 6.34 -23.53
N VAL A 308 1.94 5.89 -23.44
CA VAL A 308 1.46 5.01 -22.37
C VAL A 308 0.88 3.76 -23.01
N GLY A 309 1.58 2.65 -22.92
CA GLY A 309 1.24 1.44 -23.64
C GLY A 309 1.24 1.67 -25.15
N GLU A 310 0.07 1.47 -25.78
CA GLU A 310 -0.15 1.69 -27.22
C GLU A 310 -0.61 3.11 -27.56
N HIS A 311 -0.89 3.95 -26.56
CA HIS A 311 -1.44 5.28 -26.75
C HIS A 311 -0.33 6.34 -26.78
N HIS A 312 -0.41 7.26 -27.74
CA HIS A 312 0.56 8.32 -27.97
C HIS A 312 -0.08 9.70 -27.87
N TRP A 313 0.38 10.52 -26.94
CA TRP A 313 -0.11 11.89 -26.72
C TRP A 313 0.97 12.93 -27.01
N ARG A 314 0.67 13.81 -27.95
CA ARG A 314 1.55 14.89 -28.39
C ARG A 314 1.02 16.24 -27.91
N SER A 315 1.00 16.61 -26.71
CA SER A 315 0.58 17.95 -26.24
C SER A 315 0.05 17.90 -24.81
N VAL A 316 0.67 17.06 -23.96
CA VAL A 316 0.35 17.12 -22.52
C VAL A 316 0.78 18.50 -22.01
N GLN A 317 -0.16 19.23 -21.43
CA GLN A 317 0.06 20.57 -20.87
C GLN A 317 -0.28 20.55 -19.39
N PHE A 318 0.47 21.32 -18.62
CA PHE A 318 0.23 21.48 -17.19
C PHE A 318 -0.05 22.95 -16.88
N ASP A 319 -0.91 23.17 -15.89
CA ASP A 319 -1.00 24.49 -15.30
C ASP A 319 0.36 24.89 -14.70
N LYS A 320 0.82 26.11 -14.97
CA LYS A 320 2.08 26.64 -14.43
C LYS A 320 3.33 25.85 -14.82
N GLU A 321 3.41 25.34 -16.03
CA GLU A 321 4.56 24.56 -16.53
C GLU A 321 5.92 25.19 -16.24
N GLY A 322 6.04 26.52 -16.41
CA GLY A 322 7.27 27.25 -16.14
C GLY A 322 7.71 27.14 -14.69
N GLU A 323 6.79 27.33 -13.74
CA GLU A 323 7.08 27.21 -12.30
C GLU A 323 7.51 25.78 -11.93
N ILE A 324 6.82 24.77 -12.49
CA ILE A 324 7.16 23.36 -12.29
C ILE A 324 8.56 23.05 -12.82
N LEU A 325 8.86 23.48 -14.03
CA LEU A 325 10.15 23.24 -14.68
C LEU A 325 11.30 23.93 -13.93
N ASP A 326 11.12 25.15 -13.47
CA ASP A 326 12.11 25.88 -12.69
C ASP A 326 12.39 25.20 -11.35
N MET A 327 11.34 24.75 -10.65
CA MET A 327 11.47 23.98 -9.41
C MET A 327 12.22 22.66 -9.64
N ILE A 328 11.92 21.93 -10.73
CA ILE A 328 12.60 20.68 -11.06
C ILE A 328 14.07 20.94 -11.41
N LYS A 329 14.37 21.95 -12.23
CA LYS A 329 15.75 22.33 -12.58
C LYS A 329 16.59 22.71 -11.37
N ALA A 330 15.98 23.32 -10.36
CA ALA A 330 16.65 23.67 -9.11
C ALA A 330 16.91 22.43 -8.22
N SER A 331 15.96 21.49 -8.13
CA SER A 331 16.00 20.40 -7.15
C SER A 331 16.60 19.09 -7.69
N LEU A 332 16.35 18.72 -8.93
CA LEU A 332 16.80 17.45 -9.51
C LEU A 332 18.33 17.23 -9.45
N PRO A 333 19.19 18.24 -9.72
CA PRO A 333 20.63 18.07 -9.57
C PRO A 333 21.06 17.74 -8.14
N PHE A 334 20.42 18.33 -7.14
CA PHE A 334 20.68 18.01 -5.73
C PHE A 334 20.38 16.54 -5.43
N TRP A 335 19.20 16.04 -5.78
CA TRP A 335 18.83 14.65 -5.54
C TRP A 335 19.74 13.64 -6.25
N LYS A 336 20.16 13.95 -7.49
CA LYS A 336 21.12 13.12 -8.22
C LYS A 336 22.48 13.07 -7.53
N ARG A 337 22.98 14.20 -7.00
CA ARG A 337 24.23 14.22 -6.24
C ARG A 337 24.13 13.45 -4.94
N ILE A 338 23.00 13.57 -4.20
CA ILE A 338 22.75 12.75 -2.99
C ILE A 338 22.80 11.27 -3.35
N LYS A 339 22.12 10.84 -4.43
CA LYS A 339 22.16 9.43 -4.86
C LYS A 339 23.61 9.00 -5.15
N GLN A 340 24.35 9.78 -5.90
CA GLN A 340 25.75 9.52 -6.21
C GLN A 340 26.63 9.45 -4.95
N THR A 341 26.40 10.32 -3.98
CA THR A 341 27.11 10.32 -2.69
C THR A 341 26.82 9.06 -1.90
N LEU A 342 25.55 8.67 -1.77
CA LEU A 342 25.15 7.45 -1.05
C LEU A 342 25.69 6.19 -1.73
N ASP A 343 25.65 6.13 -3.07
CA ASP A 343 26.25 5.04 -3.85
C ASP A 343 27.77 4.97 -3.62
N GLY A 344 28.46 6.10 -3.60
CA GLY A 344 29.89 6.20 -3.29
C GLY A 344 30.23 5.80 -1.86
N LEU A 345 29.32 5.97 -0.92
CA LEU A 345 29.44 5.49 0.46
C LEU A 345 29.10 3.99 0.62
N GLY A 346 28.73 3.29 -0.45
CA GLY A 346 28.39 1.87 -0.42
C GLY A 346 26.99 1.57 0.08
N VAL A 347 26.12 2.58 0.23
CA VAL A 347 24.74 2.42 0.69
C VAL A 347 23.92 1.73 -0.39
N LYS A 348 23.33 0.57 -0.07
CA LYS A 348 22.44 -0.19 -0.98
C LYS A 348 20.98 -0.04 -0.65
N LYS A 349 20.67 0.37 0.58
CA LYS A 349 19.31 0.62 1.02
C LYS A 349 18.79 1.94 0.45
N GLU A 350 17.58 1.93 -0.07
CA GLU A 350 16.97 3.15 -0.58
C GLU A 350 16.67 4.16 0.54
N LEU A 351 17.03 5.41 0.30
CA LEU A 351 16.67 6.51 1.19
C LEU A 351 15.18 6.80 1.03
N SER A 352 14.44 6.70 2.12
CA SER A 352 13.02 7.13 2.18
C SER A 352 12.94 8.64 2.36
N ILE A 353 12.15 9.30 1.51
CA ILE A 353 11.84 10.73 1.62
C ILE A 353 10.51 10.94 2.37
N ILE A 354 9.78 9.84 2.65
CA ILE A 354 8.55 9.86 3.43
C ILE A 354 8.92 10.27 4.86
N ASP A 355 8.21 11.24 5.40
CA ASP A 355 8.36 11.71 6.79
C ASP A 355 9.76 12.25 7.16
N MET A 356 10.55 12.69 6.17
CA MET A 356 11.81 13.38 6.44
C MET A 356 11.57 14.66 7.22
N THR A 357 12.39 14.86 8.25
CA THR A 357 12.42 16.06 9.08
C THR A 357 13.30 17.15 8.45
N ASP A 358 13.19 18.37 8.94
CA ASP A 358 14.10 19.47 8.54
C ASP A 358 15.56 19.13 8.89
N ASP A 359 15.81 18.42 10.00
CA ASP A 359 17.13 17.95 10.39
C ASP A 359 17.70 16.94 9.37
N ASP A 360 16.88 16.03 8.85
CA ASP A 360 17.29 15.09 7.81
C ASP A 360 17.71 15.85 6.53
N PHE A 361 16.94 16.87 6.14
CA PHE A 361 17.31 17.72 4.99
C PHE A 361 18.59 18.51 5.23
N GLU A 362 18.85 18.99 6.45
CA GLU A 362 20.12 19.64 6.79
C GLU A 362 21.28 18.65 6.68
N TRP A 363 21.12 17.41 7.14
CA TRP A 363 22.11 16.35 6.96
C TRP A 363 22.39 16.05 5.49
N LEU A 364 21.37 15.98 4.63
CA LEU A 364 21.57 15.78 3.19
C LEU A 364 22.31 16.95 2.54
N ARG A 365 22.00 18.19 2.91
CA ARG A 365 22.74 19.38 2.43
C ARG A 365 24.20 19.34 2.90
N TRP A 366 24.41 18.88 4.14
CA TRP A 366 25.73 18.71 4.68
C TRP A 366 26.53 17.65 3.90
N LEU A 367 25.93 16.50 3.59
CA LEU A 367 26.53 15.47 2.74
C LEU A 367 26.85 15.99 1.33
N ASP A 368 25.92 16.71 0.68
CA ASP A 368 26.15 17.31 -0.64
C ASP A 368 27.35 18.27 -0.62
N ASN A 369 27.47 19.08 0.43
CA ASN A 369 28.58 20.02 0.57
C ASN A 369 29.91 19.32 0.81
N LEU A 370 29.95 18.30 1.66
CA LEU A 370 31.17 17.58 2.01
C LEU A 370 31.74 16.78 0.85
N PHE A 371 30.93 15.97 0.22
CA PHE A 371 31.39 15.04 -0.80
C PHE A 371 31.50 15.64 -2.20
N ASN A 372 30.79 16.73 -2.46
CA ASN A 372 30.82 17.37 -3.78
C ASN A 372 31.60 18.69 -3.83
N LYS A 373 32.02 19.27 -2.68
CA LYS A 373 32.69 20.56 -2.67
C LYS A 373 34.09 20.55 -2.07
N ASN A 374 34.30 20.18 -0.82
CA ASN A 374 35.61 20.34 -0.19
C ASN A 374 36.02 19.30 0.86
N HIS A 375 35.16 18.39 1.27
CA HIS A 375 35.42 17.36 2.30
C HIS A 375 35.96 17.86 3.66
N VAL A 376 35.77 19.13 4.01
CA VAL A 376 36.31 19.72 5.22
C VAL A 376 35.22 20.29 6.10
N VAL A 377 35.24 19.94 7.36
CA VAL A 377 34.36 20.47 8.41
C VAL A 377 35.14 21.42 9.29
N LEU A 378 34.62 22.61 9.50
CA LEU A 378 35.13 23.53 10.50
C LEU A 378 34.46 23.23 11.84
N SER A 379 35.24 22.91 12.88
CA SER A 379 34.73 22.64 14.21
C SER A 379 35.57 23.33 15.29
N LYS A 380 34.88 23.97 16.24
CA LYS A 380 35.51 24.53 17.44
C LYS A 380 35.81 23.48 18.52
N LYS A 381 35.23 22.28 18.38
CA LYS A 381 35.44 21.15 19.29
C LYS A 381 36.22 20.06 18.56
N GLU A 382 37.05 19.34 19.29
CA GLU A 382 37.69 18.16 18.74
C GLU A 382 36.63 17.13 18.31
N GLN A 383 36.73 16.68 17.05
CA GLN A 383 35.83 15.68 16.51
C GLN A 383 36.30 14.28 16.93
N LYS A 384 35.33 13.39 17.13
CA LYS A 384 35.61 11.96 17.30
C LYS A 384 36.18 11.41 16.00
N LEU A 385 37.07 10.42 16.10
CA LEU A 385 37.63 9.75 14.92
C LEU A 385 36.53 9.15 14.00
N PHE A 386 35.48 8.63 14.61
CA PHE A 386 34.30 8.07 13.92
C PHE A 386 33.01 8.63 14.51
N GLN A 387 32.04 8.87 13.66
CA GLN A 387 30.71 9.33 14.05
C GLN A 387 29.63 8.54 13.32
N ARG A 388 28.72 7.99 14.10
CA ARG A 388 27.49 7.34 13.63
C ARG A 388 26.39 8.38 13.53
N THR A 389 25.69 8.43 12.39
CA THR A 389 24.70 9.44 12.08
C THR A 389 23.48 8.78 11.46
N LYS A 390 22.30 9.12 11.96
CA LYS A 390 21.03 8.69 11.38
C LYS A 390 20.49 9.80 10.48
N ILE A 391 20.07 9.43 9.26
CA ILE A 391 19.46 10.33 8.27
C ILE A 391 18.22 9.60 7.74
N ALA A 392 17.05 10.06 8.10
CA ALA A 392 15.77 9.40 7.82
C ALA A 392 15.81 7.90 8.21
N ASN A 393 15.67 7.00 7.24
CA ASN A 393 15.72 5.56 7.46
C ASN A 393 17.13 4.94 7.34
N LEU A 394 18.17 5.75 7.07
CA LEU A 394 19.55 5.30 6.96
C LEU A 394 20.35 5.60 8.21
N GLU A 395 21.31 4.74 8.51
CA GLU A 395 22.32 4.95 9.54
C GLU A 395 23.71 4.73 8.96
N LEU A 396 24.56 5.76 9.03
CA LEU A 396 25.84 5.83 8.36
C LEU A 396 26.98 6.04 9.36
N LEU A 397 28.15 5.47 9.07
CA LEU A 397 29.38 5.70 9.83
C LEU A 397 30.35 6.52 8.98
N PHE A 398 30.79 7.66 9.51
CA PHE A 398 31.77 8.55 8.91
C PHE A 398 33.07 8.53 9.69
N SER A 399 34.19 8.73 8.98
CA SER A 399 35.51 8.99 9.56
C SER A 399 35.83 10.48 9.55
N PHE A 400 36.55 10.94 10.57
CA PHE A 400 37.02 12.33 10.71
C PHE A 400 38.53 12.32 10.89
N GLU A 401 39.25 12.82 9.88
CA GLU A 401 40.68 13.01 9.91
C GLU A 401 41.01 14.46 10.21
N LYS A 402 41.80 14.72 11.25
CA LYS A 402 42.25 16.08 11.59
C LYS A 402 43.25 16.56 10.55
N VAL A 403 42.94 17.60 9.79
CA VAL A 403 43.85 18.24 8.83
C VAL A 403 44.71 19.29 9.53
N ARG A 404 44.07 20.15 10.33
CA ARG A 404 44.70 21.13 11.23
C ARG A 404 43.72 21.52 12.35
N ASP A 405 44.17 22.33 13.31
CA ASP A 405 43.31 22.75 14.40
C ASP A 405 42.01 23.38 13.91
N GLY A 406 40.89 22.75 14.30
CA GLY A 406 39.55 23.16 13.91
C GLY A 406 39.09 22.75 12.52
N GLU A 407 39.93 22.03 11.75
CA GLU A 407 39.57 21.54 10.42
C GLU A 407 39.68 20.01 10.35
N TYR A 408 38.64 19.36 9.86
CA TYR A 408 38.54 17.91 9.74
C TYR A 408 38.08 17.53 8.33
N ARG A 409 38.79 16.57 7.73
CA ARG A 409 38.33 15.88 6.53
C ARG A 409 37.34 14.81 6.94
N VAL A 410 36.22 14.76 6.24
CA VAL A 410 35.20 13.72 6.43
C VAL A 410 35.27 12.73 5.29
N GLY A 411 35.22 11.46 5.60
CA GLY A 411 35.24 10.37 4.63
C GLY A 411 34.33 9.23 5.00
N ASN A 412 34.23 8.25 4.11
CA ASN A 412 33.63 6.98 4.42
C ASN A 412 34.50 6.24 5.45
N ALA A 413 33.91 5.83 6.57
CA ALA A 413 34.64 5.10 7.59
C ALA A 413 35.24 3.77 7.09
N PHE A 414 34.67 3.21 6.05
CA PHE A 414 35.06 1.93 5.45
C PHE A 414 35.95 2.08 4.22
N GLU A 415 36.30 3.31 3.84
CA GLU A 415 37.27 3.55 2.77
C GLU A 415 38.62 3.03 3.24
N ASP A 416 39.17 2.07 2.50
CA ASP A 416 40.41 1.40 2.89
C ASP A 416 41.61 2.33 2.65
N LYS A 417 41.86 3.18 3.63
CA LYS A 417 43.09 3.96 3.76
C LYS A 417 43.91 3.33 4.83
N ASP A 418 45.19 3.10 4.56
CA ASP A 418 46.16 2.58 5.53
C ASP A 418 46.17 3.39 6.85
N GLU A 419 45.77 4.64 6.79
CA GLU A 419 45.70 5.60 7.89
C GLU A 419 44.62 5.28 8.95
N PHE A 420 43.59 4.50 8.60
CA PHE A 420 42.48 4.14 9.51
C PHE A 420 42.56 2.73 10.10
N ARG A 421 43.68 2.03 9.90
CA ARG A 421 43.90 0.75 10.56
C ARG A 421 44.12 0.98 12.05
N LEU A 422 43.24 0.41 12.86
CA LEU A 422 43.30 0.54 14.30
C LEU A 422 44.22 -0.54 14.90
N PRO A 423 45.12 -0.21 15.81
CA PRO A 423 45.90 -1.23 16.53
C PRO A 423 44.96 -2.03 17.44
N LEU A 424 45.06 -3.36 17.40
CA LEU A 424 44.28 -4.28 18.24
C LEU A 424 44.49 -4.05 19.74
N VAL A 425 45.71 -3.67 20.13
CA VAL A 425 46.10 -3.38 21.52
C VAL A 425 47.01 -2.15 21.52
N ALA A 426 46.86 -1.28 22.50
CA ALA A 426 47.78 -0.17 22.71
C ALA A 426 49.22 -0.73 22.80
N ASN A 427 50.10 -0.31 21.91
CA ASN A 427 51.48 -0.80 21.70
C ASN A 427 51.64 -2.06 20.83
N SER A 428 50.59 -2.56 20.18
CA SER A 428 50.67 -3.66 19.22
C SER A 428 51.03 -3.14 17.82
N SER A 429 51.92 -3.86 17.11
CA SER A 429 52.21 -3.59 15.69
C SER A 429 51.14 -4.16 14.73
N VAL A 430 50.13 -4.84 15.28
CA VAL A 430 49.05 -5.47 14.51
C VAL A 430 47.95 -4.47 14.31
N THR A 431 47.64 -4.17 13.05
CA THR A 431 46.49 -3.34 12.65
C THR A 431 45.38 -4.23 12.13
N MET A 432 44.15 -3.86 12.43
CA MET A 432 42.95 -4.57 11.96
C MET A 432 42.06 -3.61 11.19
N PRO A 433 41.22 -4.13 10.26
CA PRO A 433 40.19 -3.33 9.63
C PRO A 433 39.22 -2.76 10.66
N ILE A 434 38.57 -1.67 10.31
CA ILE A 434 37.58 -1.02 11.19
C ILE A 434 36.46 -1.94 11.66
N TYR A 435 36.14 -2.97 10.88
CA TYR A 435 35.11 -3.96 11.23
C TYR A 435 35.33 -4.60 12.60
N SER A 436 36.59 -4.87 12.96
CA SER A 436 36.97 -5.47 14.26
C SER A 436 36.69 -4.57 15.48
N CYS A 437 36.34 -3.29 15.22
CA CYS A 437 35.96 -2.35 16.27
C CYS A 437 34.44 -2.14 16.32
N LEU A 438 33.68 -2.78 15.45
CA LEU A 438 32.21 -2.62 15.40
C LEU A 438 31.54 -3.56 16.41
N PRO A 439 30.66 -3.03 17.26
CA PRO A 439 29.77 -3.86 18.06
C PRO A 439 28.70 -4.52 17.18
N VAL A 440 28.05 -5.56 17.71
CA VAL A 440 26.95 -6.28 17.02
C VAL A 440 25.88 -5.33 16.50
N GLU A 441 25.51 -4.30 17.26
CA GLU A 441 24.49 -3.31 16.91
C GLU A 441 24.87 -2.49 15.67
N ALA A 442 26.15 -2.34 15.39
CA ALA A 442 26.61 -1.66 14.18
C ALA A 442 26.33 -2.51 12.93
N PHE A 443 26.58 -3.82 12.99
CA PHE A 443 26.23 -4.73 11.90
C PHE A 443 24.72 -4.88 11.69
N VAL A 444 23.93 -4.64 12.75
CA VAL A 444 22.47 -4.66 12.65
C VAL A 444 21.92 -3.42 11.92
N SER A 445 22.53 -2.25 12.09
CA SER A 445 21.89 -0.98 11.73
C SER A 445 22.63 -0.13 10.70
N LEU A 446 23.97 -0.27 10.57
CA LEU A 446 24.71 0.55 9.60
C LEU A 446 24.44 0.13 8.17
N ASP A 447 24.07 1.11 7.35
CA ASP A 447 23.69 0.90 5.95
C ASP A 447 24.85 1.09 4.96
N ASN A 448 26.02 1.59 5.41
CA ASN A 448 27.19 1.81 4.55
C ASN A 448 28.36 0.83 4.79
N ILE A 449 28.11 -0.32 5.39
CA ILE A 449 29.14 -1.38 5.50
C ILE A 449 29.30 -2.04 4.11
N PRO A 450 30.50 -2.02 3.51
CA PRO A 450 30.78 -2.69 2.23
C PRO A 450 31.11 -4.16 2.47
N TYR A 451 30.10 -4.96 2.76
CA TYR A 451 30.24 -6.39 3.09
C TYR A 451 31.03 -7.18 2.03
N GLU A 452 30.93 -6.77 0.76
CA GLU A 452 31.56 -7.41 -0.40
C GLU A 452 33.09 -7.21 -0.44
N ASP A 453 33.62 -6.29 0.34
CA ASP A 453 35.06 -5.96 0.40
C ASP A 453 35.73 -6.39 1.71
N MET A 454 34.97 -6.99 2.64
CA MET A 454 35.49 -7.33 3.98
C MET A 454 36.67 -8.30 3.91
N VAL A 455 36.58 -9.39 3.15
CA VAL A 455 37.68 -10.38 3.02
C VAL A 455 38.94 -9.73 2.48
N LYS A 456 38.83 -8.89 1.44
CA LYS A 456 39.94 -8.13 0.88
C LYS A 456 40.63 -7.25 1.92
N SER A 457 39.90 -6.71 2.89
CA SER A 457 40.46 -5.90 3.97
C SER A 457 41.31 -6.73 4.92
N TYR A 458 40.94 -7.98 5.20
CA TYR A 458 41.75 -8.90 5.99
C TYR A 458 42.99 -9.42 5.21
N GLU A 459 42.86 -9.71 3.92
CA GLU A 459 43.96 -10.15 3.04
C GLU A 459 45.06 -9.10 2.88
N ARG A 460 44.71 -7.81 2.92
CA ARG A 460 45.70 -6.70 2.86
C ARG A 460 46.54 -6.57 4.13
N ILE A 461 46.19 -7.24 5.22
CA ILE A 461 47.00 -7.31 6.41
C ILE A 461 48.18 -8.21 6.06
N GLN A 462 49.31 -7.63 5.69
CA GLN A 462 50.54 -8.38 5.35
C GLN A 462 50.96 -9.26 6.51
N LYS A 463 50.97 -10.58 6.31
CA LYS A 463 51.22 -11.64 7.29
C LYS A 463 50.24 -11.57 8.46
N PRO A 464 49.05 -12.15 8.31
CA PRO A 464 48.10 -12.24 9.42
C PRO A 464 48.76 -13.00 10.56
N LEU A 465 49.07 -12.27 11.63
CA LEU A 465 49.52 -12.86 12.88
C LEU A 465 48.35 -13.64 13.51
N PRO A 466 48.59 -14.66 14.33
CA PRO A 466 47.52 -15.41 15.00
C PRO A 466 46.47 -14.52 15.67
N ASP A 467 46.89 -13.38 16.25
CA ASP A 467 46.01 -12.42 16.88
C ASP A 467 45.04 -11.74 15.86
N ALA A 468 45.51 -11.51 14.63
CA ALA A 468 44.65 -10.94 13.56
C ALA A 468 43.59 -11.93 13.09
N LEU A 469 43.96 -13.21 12.95
CA LEU A 469 43.02 -14.28 12.61
C LEU A 469 42.01 -14.50 13.74
N THR A 470 42.45 -14.42 15.00
CA THR A 470 41.57 -14.49 16.17
C THR A 470 40.57 -13.35 16.18
N ALA A 471 41.00 -12.11 15.87
CA ALA A 471 40.07 -10.97 15.78
C ALA A 471 39.07 -11.12 14.63
N ALA A 472 39.52 -11.56 13.43
CA ALA A 472 38.60 -11.86 12.33
C ALA A 472 37.55 -12.93 12.69
N ASN A 473 37.96 -13.92 13.51
CA ASN A 473 37.02 -14.90 14.03
C ASN A 473 35.98 -14.29 14.98
N PHE A 474 36.36 -13.36 15.85
CA PHE A 474 35.39 -12.63 16.68
C PHE A 474 34.45 -11.77 15.83
N ASP A 475 34.94 -11.19 14.73
CA ASP A 475 34.08 -10.46 13.80
C ASP A 475 33.03 -11.38 13.17
N VAL A 476 33.40 -12.60 12.77
CA VAL A 476 32.45 -13.62 12.30
C VAL A 476 31.38 -13.91 13.35
N LEU A 477 31.78 -14.05 14.63
CA LEU A 477 30.82 -14.32 15.71
C LEU A 477 29.88 -13.14 15.95
N HIS A 478 30.36 -11.90 15.95
CA HIS A 478 29.52 -10.70 16.06
C HIS A 478 28.55 -10.58 14.88
N MET A 479 29.05 -10.88 13.68
CA MET A 479 28.21 -10.84 12.47
C MET A 479 27.16 -11.95 12.46
N LEU A 480 27.45 -13.15 12.98
CA LEU A 480 26.46 -14.21 13.16
C LEU A 480 25.35 -13.80 14.13
N GLU A 481 25.69 -13.15 15.24
CA GLU A 481 24.69 -12.61 16.16
C GLU A 481 23.83 -11.51 15.50
N ALA A 482 24.45 -10.63 14.71
CA ALA A 482 23.73 -9.62 13.94
C ALA A 482 22.84 -10.25 12.87
N TYR A 483 23.31 -11.30 12.17
CA TYR A 483 22.52 -12.05 11.22
C TYR A 483 21.29 -12.69 11.87
N ASP A 484 21.44 -13.27 13.04
CA ASP A 484 20.33 -13.87 13.79
C ASP A 484 19.23 -12.85 14.17
N LYS A 485 19.56 -11.55 14.21
CA LYS A 485 18.63 -10.44 14.46
C LYS A 485 18.02 -9.87 13.18
N THR A 486 18.73 -9.94 12.04
CA THR A 486 18.35 -9.20 10.80
C THR A 486 17.93 -10.07 9.64
N ASN A 487 18.41 -11.34 9.59
CA ASN A 487 18.31 -12.23 8.42
C ASN A 487 18.87 -11.60 7.11
N SER A 488 19.85 -10.70 7.21
CA SER A 488 20.45 -10.00 6.08
C SER A 488 21.27 -10.95 5.19
N THR A 489 20.86 -11.15 3.95
CA THR A 489 21.55 -12.00 2.97
C THR A 489 22.96 -11.48 2.65
N ARG A 490 23.14 -10.15 2.56
CA ARG A 490 24.46 -9.53 2.33
C ARG A 490 25.43 -9.82 3.48
N LEU A 491 24.96 -9.63 4.71
CA LEU A 491 25.73 -9.94 5.91
C LEU A 491 26.09 -11.43 5.94
N PHE A 492 25.16 -12.31 5.63
CA PHE A 492 25.39 -13.75 5.62
C PHE A 492 26.43 -14.20 4.57
N SER A 493 26.41 -13.59 3.38
CA SER A 493 27.44 -13.83 2.37
C SER A 493 28.83 -13.46 2.87
N ALA A 494 28.97 -12.29 3.49
CA ALA A 494 30.26 -11.86 4.05
C ALA A 494 30.75 -12.79 5.19
N ILE A 495 29.85 -13.26 6.06
CA ILE A 495 30.16 -14.24 7.09
C ILE A 495 30.76 -15.51 6.47
N LYS A 496 30.13 -16.04 5.42
CA LYS A 496 30.60 -17.25 4.70
C LYS A 496 31.99 -17.02 4.12
N GLU A 497 32.19 -15.91 3.41
CA GLU A 497 33.47 -15.59 2.78
C GLU A 497 34.60 -15.45 3.82
N ILE A 498 34.38 -14.77 4.95
CA ILE A 498 35.40 -14.63 6.00
C ILE A 498 35.66 -15.97 6.71
N ALA A 499 34.62 -16.76 6.95
CA ALA A 499 34.78 -18.07 7.58
C ALA A 499 35.57 -19.05 6.67
N ASP A 500 35.32 -19.03 5.35
CA ASP A 500 36.06 -19.82 4.37
C ASP A 500 37.51 -19.32 4.24
N TRP A 501 37.73 -18.01 4.27
CA TRP A 501 39.03 -17.40 4.30
C TRP A 501 39.81 -17.85 5.55
N LEU A 502 39.23 -17.78 6.76
CA LEU A 502 39.84 -18.28 8.00
C LEU A 502 40.17 -19.78 7.91
N TYR A 503 39.27 -20.60 7.36
CA TYR A 503 39.49 -22.03 7.20
C TYR A 503 40.65 -22.36 6.28
N SER A 504 40.95 -21.49 5.31
CA SER A 504 42.09 -21.66 4.40
C SER A 504 43.45 -21.35 5.01
N HIS A 505 43.51 -20.76 6.21
CA HIS A 505 44.74 -20.39 6.87
C HIS A 505 45.25 -21.49 7.80
N GLU A 506 46.41 -22.12 7.49
CA GLU A 506 47.05 -23.17 8.30
C GLU A 506 47.37 -22.72 9.73
N SER A 507 47.60 -21.42 9.97
CA SER A 507 47.89 -20.85 11.28
C SER A 507 46.67 -20.57 12.15
N PHE A 508 45.45 -20.76 11.61
CA PHE A 508 44.23 -20.64 12.40
C PHE A 508 43.77 -22.03 12.88
N PRO A 509 43.31 -22.17 14.15
CA PRO A 509 42.88 -23.46 14.68
C PRO A 509 41.76 -24.09 13.83
N SER A 510 42.05 -25.25 13.24
CA SER A 510 41.15 -25.95 12.32
C SER A 510 39.82 -26.31 12.97
N GLU A 511 39.84 -26.63 14.26
CA GLU A 511 38.68 -26.99 15.06
C GLU A 511 37.69 -25.82 15.20
N ILE A 512 38.20 -24.61 15.44
CA ILE A 512 37.37 -23.40 15.53
C ILE A 512 36.79 -23.06 14.16
N ALA A 513 37.62 -23.14 13.12
CA ALA A 513 37.20 -22.88 11.76
C ALA A 513 36.09 -23.86 11.32
N TYR A 514 36.23 -25.14 11.64
CA TYR A 514 35.23 -26.17 11.34
C TYR A 514 33.91 -25.90 12.06
N LEU A 515 33.93 -25.61 13.36
CA LEU A 515 32.71 -25.29 14.12
C LEU A 515 32.00 -24.05 13.57
N ASN A 516 32.75 -23.02 13.19
CA ASN A 516 32.18 -21.82 12.60
C ASN A 516 31.50 -22.13 11.24
N ARG A 517 32.11 -22.94 10.39
CA ARG A 517 31.50 -23.37 9.15
C ARG A 517 30.22 -24.19 9.39
N MET A 518 30.23 -25.11 10.33
CA MET A 518 29.06 -25.95 10.64
C MET A 518 27.88 -25.14 11.21
N GLN A 519 28.18 -24.16 12.08
CA GLN A 519 27.10 -23.27 12.57
C GLN A 519 26.54 -22.35 11.48
N ILE A 520 27.32 -21.99 10.46
CA ILE A 520 26.86 -21.25 9.29
C ILE A 520 25.96 -22.14 8.44
N VAL A 521 26.42 -23.38 8.12
CA VAL A 521 25.61 -24.35 7.36
C VAL A 521 24.27 -24.62 8.05
N LYS A 522 24.26 -24.80 9.37
CA LYS A 522 23.05 -25.04 10.16
C LYS A 522 22.06 -23.84 10.15
N ARG A 523 22.54 -22.61 9.88
CA ARG A 523 21.67 -21.44 9.67
C ARG A 523 21.11 -21.39 8.25
N GLU A 524 21.81 -21.96 7.29
CA GLU A 524 21.40 -21.96 5.88
C GLU A 524 20.43 -23.09 5.57
N ARG A 525 20.65 -24.28 6.13
CA ARG A 525 19.85 -25.50 5.93
C ARG A 525 19.97 -26.49 7.06
N VAL A 526 19.15 -27.52 7.03
CA VAL A 526 19.30 -28.68 7.91
C VAL A 526 20.59 -29.41 7.54
N LEU A 527 21.33 -29.88 8.56
CA LEU A 527 22.52 -30.72 8.36
C LEU A 527 22.11 -32.10 7.81
N THR A 528 22.97 -32.68 6.97
CA THR A 528 22.81 -34.05 6.49
C THR A 528 23.26 -35.04 7.55
N ASP A 529 22.82 -36.30 7.45
CA ASP A 529 23.23 -37.38 8.37
C ASP A 529 24.75 -37.53 8.41
N SER A 530 25.44 -37.44 7.25
CA SER A 530 26.91 -37.48 7.18
C SER A 530 27.60 -36.33 7.93
N GLU A 531 27.05 -35.10 7.85
CA GLU A 531 27.56 -33.94 8.59
C GLU A 531 27.33 -34.09 10.10
N ILE A 532 26.24 -34.73 10.49
CA ILE A 532 25.94 -35.03 11.90
C ILE A 532 26.92 -36.09 12.42
N ASP A 533 27.16 -37.17 11.65
CA ASP A 533 28.12 -38.22 12.00
C ASP A 533 29.54 -37.65 12.16
N GLU A 534 29.98 -36.80 11.20
CA GLU A 534 31.28 -36.11 11.29
C GLU A 534 31.39 -35.22 12.55
N LEU A 535 30.31 -34.51 12.91
CA LEU A 535 30.29 -33.71 14.14
C LEU A 535 30.37 -34.59 15.40
N LEU A 536 29.75 -35.77 15.39
CA LEU A 536 29.82 -36.68 16.55
C LEU A 536 31.23 -37.27 16.72
N ASP A 537 31.85 -37.71 15.62
CA ASP A 537 33.25 -38.19 15.63
C ASP A 537 34.18 -37.07 16.12
N PHE A 538 33.97 -35.86 15.61
CA PHE A 538 34.76 -34.70 16.06
C PHE A 538 34.54 -34.38 17.55
N ALA A 539 33.29 -34.50 18.08
CA ALA A 539 33.01 -34.31 19.48
C ALA A 539 33.71 -35.33 20.37
N ASP A 540 33.90 -36.57 19.89
CA ASP A 540 34.58 -37.63 20.69
C ASP A 540 36.09 -37.38 20.82
N GLU A 541 36.71 -36.76 19.84
CA GLU A 541 38.11 -36.35 19.85
C GLU A 541 38.38 -35.10 20.72
N MET A 542 37.35 -34.27 20.98
CA MET A 542 37.49 -33.01 21.69
C MET A 542 37.75 -33.19 23.20
N THR A 543 38.84 -32.57 23.68
CA THR A 543 39.17 -32.47 25.12
C THR A 543 38.59 -31.19 25.74
N ASP A 544 38.49 -30.10 24.97
CA ASP A 544 37.89 -28.86 25.43
C ASP A 544 36.36 -28.99 25.60
N LYS A 545 35.90 -28.68 26.81
CA LYS A 545 34.47 -28.87 27.16
C LYS A 545 33.54 -27.91 26.41
N GLN A 546 33.98 -26.67 26.13
CA GLN A 546 33.12 -25.70 25.45
C GLN A 546 33.03 -26.03 23.96
N MET A 547 34.12 -26.44 23.34
CA MET A 547 34.13 -26.92 21.96
C MET A 547 33.27 -28.18 21.81
N LYS A 548 33.49 -29.19 22.70
CA LYS A 548 32.65 -30.40 22.72
C LYS A 548 31.17 -30.08 22.89
N LEU A 549 30.85 -29.14 23.78
CA LEU A 549 29.47 -28.66 23.97
C LEU A 549 28.89 -28.06 22.69
N GLY A 550 29.62 -27.16 22.03
CA GLY A 550 29.21 -26.53 20.78
C GLY A 550 28.96 -27.55 19.65
N THR A 551 29.87 -28.54 19.51
CA THR A 551 29.78 -29.61 18.52
C THR A 551 28.52 -30.45 18.73
N LEU A 552 28.25 -30.89 19.97
CA LEU A 552 27.04 -31.67 20.29
C LEU A 552 25.73 -30.88 20.07
N ILE A 553 25.74 -29.56 20.30
CA ILE A 553 24.59 -28.70 20.00
C ILE A 553 24.34 -28.64 18.48
N LEU A 554 25.40 -28.56 17.68
CA LEU A 554 25.24 -28.56 16.21
C LEU A 554 24.75 -29.92 15.70
N ALA A 555 25.15 -31.02 16.30
CA ALA A 555 24.69 -32.37 15.99
C ALA A 555 23.30 -32.71 16.57
N ASP A 556 22.59 -31.75 17.18
CA ASP A 556 21.29 -31.93 17.86
C ASP A 556 21.29 -32.93 19.03
N GLU A 557 22.48 -33.27 19.58
CA GLU A 557 22.66 -34.14 20.75
C GLU A 557 22.41 -33.41 22.08
N HIS A 558 21.22 -32.83 22.22
CA HIS A 558 20.82 -31.94 23.32
C HIS A 558 20.97 -32.59 24.72
N LYS A 559 20.77 -33.91 24.84
CA LYS A 559 20.93 -34.61 26.15
C LYS A 559 22.34 -34.65 26.61
N GLN A 560 23.31 -34.93 25.73
CA GLN A 560 24.72 -34.97 26.04
C GLN A 560 25.25 -33.54 26.25
N ALA A 561 24.83 -32.61 25.38
CA ALA A 561 25.14 -31.19 25.51
C ALA A 561 24.75 -30.64 26.89
N LYS A 562 23.52 -30.90 27.35
CA LYS A 562 23.01 -30.47 28.67
C LYS A 562 23.82 -31.03 29.82
N ARG A 563 24.30 -32.28 29.72
CA ARG A 563 25.16 -32.87 30.74
C ARG A 563 26.54 -32.17 30.84
N ILE A 564 27.10 -31.78 29.71
CA ILE A 564 28.37 -31.04 29.68
C ILE A 564 28.14 -29.62 30.20
N PHE A 565 27.12 -28.94 29.74
CA PHE A 565 26.81 -27.59 30.18
C PHE A 565 26.61 -27.49 31.69
N ASN A 566 25.90 -28.44 32.30
CA ASN A 566 25.70 -28.49 33.76
C ASN A 566 27.00 -28.77 34.57
N ARG A 567 28.07 -29.24 33.92
CA ARG A 567 29.38 -29.45 34.52
C ARG A 567 30.33 -28.25 34.38
N LEU A 568 29.95 -27.25 33.64
CA LEU A 568 30.63 -25.97 33.55
C LEU A 568 30.33 -25.14 34.80
N ASN A 569 31.29 -24.33 35.24
CA ASN A 569 31.01 -23.36 36.30
C ASN A 569 30.14 -22.21 35.78
N ALA A 570 29.57 -21.40 36.68
CA ALA A 570 28.60 -20.34 36.32
C ALA A 570 29.20 -19.31 35.35
N ASN A 571 30.49 -19.00 35.43
CA ASN A 571 31.13 -18.07 34.52
C ASN A 571 31.30 -18.69 33.12
N GLU A 572 31.72 -19.96 33.05
CA GLU A 572 31.83 -20.70 31.79
C GLU A 572 30.46 -20.84 31.09
N GLN A 573 29.42 -21.16 31.87
CA GLN A 573 28.05 -21.22 31.33
C GLN A 573 27.62 -19.87 30.77
N LYS A 574 27.80 -18.77 31.50
CA LYS A 574 27.49 -17.41 31.05
C LYS A 574 28.29 -17.06 29.80
N TYR A 575 29.56 -17.39 29.77
CA TYR A 575 30.41 -17.11 28.61
C TYR A 575 29.99 -17.92 27.39
N PHE A 576 29.73 -19.21 27.55
CA PHE A 576 29.21 -20.05 26.46
C PHE A 576 27.90 -19.53 25.88
N MET A 577 26.96 -19.11 26.74
CA MET A 577 25.67 -18.56 26.31
C MET A 577 25.78 -17.21 25.59
N SER A 578 26.95 -16.55 25.61
CA SER A 578 27.22 -15.35 24.81
C SER A 578 27.68 -15.64 23.38
N TYR A 579 27.99 -16.88 23.05
CA TYR A 579 28.38 -17.26 21.69
C TYR A 579 27.14 -17.50 20.80
N PRO A 580 27.19 -17.12 19.51
CA PRO A 580 26.07 -17.32 18.58
C PRO A 580 25.63 -18.77 18.42
N ILE A 581 26.51 -19.73 18.66
CA ILE A 581 26.18 -21.17 18.62
C ILE A 581 25.16 -21.58 19.68
N ALA A 582 25.08 -20.85 20.80
CA ALA A 582 24.10 -21.08 21.86
C ALA A 582 22.66 -20.93 21.43
N LYS A 583 22.38 -20.23 20.31
CA LYS A 583 21.05 -20.15 19.67
C LYS A 583 20.43 -21.52 19.42
N PHE A 584 21.25 -22.51 19.10
CA PHE A 584 20.80 -23.88 18.84
C PHE A 584 20.65 -24.74 20.12
N PHE A 585 20.98 -24.18 21.28
CA PHE A 585 20.89 -24.89 22.55
C PHE A 585 19.51 -24.69 23.19
N HIS A 586 18.62 -25.66 23.01
CA HIS A 586 17.32 -25.64 23.67
C HIS A 586 17.43 -26.13 25.10
N THR A 587 17.28 -25.24 26.06
CA THR A 587 17.31 -25.52 27.51
C THR A 587 15.97 -26.01 28.08
N SER A 588 15.13 -26.65 27.27
CA SER A 588 13.82 -27.17 27.70
C SER A 588 13.93 -28.30 28.74
#